data_db9a9e52cb60108a1887acaa57a1cb3f
#
_entry.id   db9a9e52cb60108a1887acaa57a1cb3f
#
_cell.length_a   1.000
_cell.length_b   1.000
_cell.length_c   1.000
_cell.angle_alpha   90.00
_cell.angle_beta   90.00
_cell.angle_gamma   90.00
#
_symmetry.space_group_name_H-M   'P 1'
#
loop_
_entity.id
_entity.type
_entity.pdbx_description
1 polymer ?
#
loop_
_entity_poly.entity_id
_entity_poly.type
_entity_poly.pdbx_seq_one_letter_code
_entity_poly.pdbx_strand_id
1 'polypeptide(L)'
;IILSATGILLTGLICLFISRNIILCHIVDKRTTRIEQAYGLQIHYQKLQMEGCNKVVLQGLSIIPNQRDTLLTLQSVNVKLSFWKLLKGEVEVRNVHMDGLAINFIKYDSLANYDFLFLKRQQETESKPAIESNYANRIDRVLNLIYGFLPENGQLNQIKITERKDSNFVAVNIPSLITKEGMLTAT
;
A
#
# COMPACT_ATOMS: atom_id res chain seq x y z
N ILE A 1 14.98 -41.59 21.02
CA ILE A 1 13.77 -40.75 21.15
C ILE A 1 14.09 -39.27 20.99
N ILE A 2 15.12 -38.72 21.66
CA ILE A 2 15.47 -37.27 21.56
C ILE A 2 15.97 -36.92 20.14
N LEU A 3 16.80 -37.79 19.50
CA LEU A 3 17.33 -37.58 18.15
C LEU A 3 16.20 -37.56 17.10
N SER A 4 15.19 -38.40 17.22
CA SER A 4 14.06 -38.45 16.30
C SER A 4 13.16 -37.23 16.43
N ALA A 5 12.92 -36.73 17.65
CA ALA A 5 12.14 -35.52 17.89
C ALA A 5 12.81 -34.26 17.33
N THR A 6 14.13 -34.13 17.48
CA THR A 6 14.90 -33.01 16.89
C THR A 6 14.90 -33.04 15.36
N GLY A 7 14.97 -34.24 14.74
CA GLY A 7 14.87 -34.41 13.30
C GLY A 7 13.52 -33.96 12.73
N ILE A 8 12.42 -34.36 13.39
CA ILE A 8 11.05 -33.97 12.99
C ILE A 8 10.86 -32.45 13.10
N LEU A 9 11.34 -31.82 14.18
CA LEU A 9 11.24 -30.39 14.39
C LEU A 9 12.03 -29.59 13.36
N LEU A 10 13.25 -30.06 13.02
CA LEU A 10 14.08 -29.43 11.98
C LEU A 10 13.43 -29.52 10.61
N THR A 11 12.87 -30.69 10.26
CA THR A 11 12.16 -30.90 8.99
C THR A 11 10.94 -30.01 8.90
N GLY A 12 10.15 -29.86 9.99
CA GLY A 12 9.01 -28.95 10.06
C GLY A 12 9.40 -27.50 9.83
N LEU A 13 10.49 -27.03 10.45
CA LEU A 13 11.00 -25.67 10.25
C LEU A 13 11.45 -25.41 8.80
N ILE A 14 12.12 -26.40 8.17
CA ILE A 14 12.53 -26.31 6.77
C ILE A 14 11.31 -26.22 5.85
N CYS A 15 10.29 -27.05 6.07
CA CYS A 15 9.04 -27.01 5.31
C CYS A 15 8.33 -25.64 5.45
N LEU A 16 8.23 -25.08 6.64
CA LEU A 16 7.69 -23.75 6.88
C LEU A 16 8.50 -22.66 6.17
N PHE A 17 9.82 -22.77 6.18
CA PHE A 17 10.69 -21.82 5.50
C PHE A 17 10.52 -21.86 3.98
N ILE A 18 10.34 -23.03 3.39
CA ILE A 18 10.11 -23.20 1.94
C ILE A 18 8.71 -22.70 1.55
N SER A 19 7.68 -23.00 2.34
CA SER A 19 6.29 -22.64 2.04
C SER A 19 5.93 -21.17 2.31
N ARG A 20 6.79 -20.41 2.98
CA ARG A 20 6.50 -19.03 3.41
C ARG A 20 6.05 -18.09 2.30
N ASN A 21 6.65 -18.18 1.10
CA ASN A 21 6.27 -17.33 -0.04
C ASN A 21 4.89 -17.71 -0.57
N ILE A 22 4.56 -18.98 -0.62
CA ILE A 22 3.24 -19.46 -1.05
C ILE A 22 2.17 -18.97 -0.09
N ILE A 23 2.42 -19.08 1.22
CA ILE A 23 1.51 -18.60 2.26
C ILE A 23 1.33 -17.09 2.16
N LEU A 24 2.42 -16.32 1.98
CA LEU A 24 2.37 -14.87 1.81
C LEU A 24 1.53 -14.47 0.60
N CYS A 25 1.79 -15.05 -0.58
CA CYS A 25 1.03 -14.79 -1.79
C CYS A 25 -0.46 -15.11 -1.59
N HIS A 26 -0.78 -16.26 -1.02
CA HIS A 26 -2.17 -16.65 -0.76
C HIS A 26 -2.91 -15.65 0.15
N ILE A 27 -2.25 -15.17 1.21
CA ILE A 27 -2.84 -14.16 2.13
C ILE A 27 -3.06 -12.84 1.40
N VAL A 28 -2.08 -12.37 0.64
CA VAL A 28 -2.17 -11.11 -0.10
C VAL A 28 -3.25 -11.21 -1.18
N ASP A 29 -3.27 -12.27 -1.99
CA ASP A 29 -4.26 -12.46 -3.05
C ASP A 29 -5.69 -12.49 -2.49
N LYS A 30 -5.90 -13.17 -1.37
CA LYS A 30 -7.21 -13.17 -0.71
C LYS A 30 -7.63 -11.79 -0.22
N ARG A 31 -6.70 -10.94 0.22
CA ARG A 31 -6.98 -9.57 0.66
C ARG A 31 -7.23 -8.65 -0.54
N THR A 32 -6.38 -8.72 -1.57
CA THR A 32 -6.55 -7.95 -2.81
C THR A 32 -7.87 -8.25 -3.48
N THR A 33 -8.25 -9.50 -3.66
CA THR A 33 -9.54 -9.88 -4.26
C THR A 33 -10.72 -9.27 -3.51
N ARG A 34 -10.68 -9.22 -2.18
CA ARG A 34 -11.75 -8.57 -1.39
C ARG A 34 -11.82 -7.06 -1.64
N ILE A 35 -10.66 -6.40 -1.74
CA ILE A 35 -10.58 -4.97 -2.00
C ILE A 35 -11.05 -4.68 -3.44
N GLU A 36 -10.64 -5.47 -4.41
CA GLU A 36 -11.07 -5.37 -5.80
C GLU A 36 -12.59 -5.46 -5.94
N GLN A 37 -13.20 -6.44 -5.29
CA GLN A 37 -14.66 -6.62 -5.29
C GLN A 37 -15.39 -5.50 -4.55
N ALA A 38 -14.85 -5.03 -3.41
CA ALA A 38 -15.50 -4.01 -2.59
C ALA A 38 -15.49 -2.63 -3.24
N TYR A 39 -14.46 -2.30 -4.01
CA TYR A 39 -14.25 -0.97 -4.57
C TYR A 39 -14.31 -0.91 -6.09
N GLY A 40 -14.50 -2.03 -6.78
CA GLY A 40 -14.54 -2.08 -8.24
C GLY A 40 -13.21 -1.63 -8.87
N LEU A 41 -12.09 -2.19 -8.43
CA LEU A 41 -10.77 -1.86 -8.93
C LEU A 41 -9.96 -3.14 -9.21
N GLN A 42 -8.84 -2.99 -9.89
CA GLN A 42 -7.90 -4.06 -10.19
C GLN A 42 -6.57 -3.73 -9.54
N ILE A 43 -6.00 -4.69 -8.82
CA ILE A 43 -4.71 -4.55 -8.15
C ILE A 43 -3.74 -5.53 -8.81
N HIS A 44 -2.70 -5.01 -9.44
CA HIS A 44 -1.66 -5.83 -10.06
C HIS A 44 -0.33 -5.60 -9.35
N TYR A 45 0.46 -6.65 -9.23
CA TYR A 45 1.85 -6.56 -8.79
C TYR A 45 2.73 -7.55 -9.59
N GLN A 46 3.98 -7.18 -9.80
CA GLN A 46 4.90 -8.00 -10.58
C GLN A 46 5.57 -9.08 -9.73
N LYS A 47 5.92 -8.74 -8.50
CA LYS A 47 6.64 -9.64 -7.60
C LYS A 47 6.26 -9.40 -6.16
N LEU A 48 5.96 -10.49 -5.45
CA LEU A 48 5.75 -10.49 -4.01
C LEU A 48 6.56 -11.65 -3.42
N GLN A 49 7.45 -11.34 -2.50
CA GLN A 49 8.29 -12.36 -1.87
C GLN A 49 8.67 -11.98 -0.44
N MET A 50 8.99 -12.98 0.35
CA MET A 50 9.62 -12.81 1.65
C MET A 50 11.12 -13.02 1.53
N GLU A 51 11.91 -12.02 1.89
CA GLU A 51 13.35 -12.09 1.97
C GLU A 51 13.81 -12.32 3.42
N GLY A 52 14.65 -13.34 3.61
CA GLY A 52 15.01 -13.75 4.98
C GLY A 52 13.78 -14.21 5.78
N CYS A 53 13.73 -13.93 7.07
CA CYS A 53 12.66 -14.40 7.97
C CYS A 53 11.58 -13.36 8.26
N ASN A 54 11.82 -12.09 7.91
CA ASN A 54 10.96 -10.99 8.38
C ASN A 54 10.89 -9.78 7.44
N LYS A 55 11.41 -9.87 6.20
CA LYS A 55 11.33 -8.80 5.22
C LYS A 55 10.40 -9.23 4.08
N VAL A 56 9.38 -8.45 3.81
CA VAL A 56 8.48 -8.60 2.66
C VAL A 56 8.84 -7.59 1.60
N VAL A 57 8.97 -8.03 0.37
CA VAL A 57 9.27 -7.19 -0.80
C VAL A 57 8.15 -7.34 -1.80
N LEU A 58 7.56 -6.21 -2.18
CA LEU A 58 6.56 -6.08 -3.23
C LEU A 58 7.11 -5.17 -4.32
N GLN A 59 6.97 -5.55 -5.58
CA GLN A 59 7.46 -4.77 -6.72
C GLN A 59 6.37 -4.62 -7.77
N GLY A 60 6.34 -3.44 -8.42
CA GLY A 60 5.48 -3.16 -9.55
C GLY A 60 3.99 -3.17 -9.21
N LEU A 61 3.62 -2.62 -8.04
CA LEU A 61 2.21 -2.48 -7.67
C LEU A 61 1.53 -1.43 -8.55
N SER A 62 0.36 -1.75 -9.07
CA SER A 62 -0.53 -0.81 -9.75
C SER A 62 -1.98 -1.01 -9.30
N ILE A 63 -2.70 0.09 -9.14
CA ILE A 63 -4.12 0.11 -8.81
C ILE A 63 -4.87 0.83 -9.93
N ILE A 64 -5.78 0.10 -10.56
CA ILE A 64 -6.54 0.55 -11.72
C ILE A 64 -8.03 0.43 -11.39
N PRO A 65 -8.77 1.51 -11.20
CA PRO A 65 -10.22 1.47 -11.05
C PRO A 65 -10.87 0.94 -12.33
N ASN A 66 -11.96 0.19 -12.20
CA ASN A 66 -12.62 -0.42 -13.33
C ASN A 66 -12.99 0.61 -14.42
N GLN A 67 -12.57 0.33 -15.66
CA GLN A 67 -12.81 1.17 -16.83
C GLN A 67 -12.24 2.61 -16.70
N ARG A 68 -11.16 2.79 -15.94
CA ARG A 68 -10.51 4.08 -15.70
C ARG A 68 -9.00 3.99 -15.90
N ASP A 69 -8.38 5.16 -15.92
CA ASP A 69 -6.92 5.27 -15.94
C ASP A 69 -6.30 4.84 -14.60
N THR A 70 -5.05 4.40 -14.67
CA THR A 70 -4.29 3.98 -13.50
C THR A 70 -4.24 5.09 -12.45
N LEU A 71 -4.76 4.80 -11.26
CA LEU A 71 -4.78 5.75 -10.14
C LEU A 71 -3.44 5.79 -9.42
N LEU A 72 -2.86 4.62 -9.15
CA LEU A 72 -1.65 4.52 -8.35
C LEU A 72 -0.68 3.50 -8.95
N THR A 73 0.59 3.88 -8.98
CA THR A 73 1.70 2.95 -9.24
C THR A 73 2.75 3.09 -8.15
N LEU A 74 3.42 1.98 -7.81
CA LEU A 74 4.46 1.96 -6.81
C LEU A 74 5.53 0.96 -7.26
N GLN A 75 6.77 1.45 -7.42
CA GLN A 75 7.86 0.63 -7.97
C GLN A 75 8.28 -0.45 -7.00
N SER A 76 8.53 -0.09 -5.74
CA SER A 76 8.90 -1.07 -4.74
C SER A 76 8.40 -0.71 -3.33
N VAL A 77 8.06 -1.73 -2.57
CA VAL A 77 7.78 -1.65 -1.13
C VAL A 77 8.59 -2.71 -0.41
N ASN A 78 9.34 -2.29 0.58
CA ASN A 78 10.07 -3.16 1.48
C ASN A 78 9.50 -2.99 2.89
N VAL A 79 8.94 -4.04 3.45
CA VAL A 79 8.36 -4.03 4.80
C VAL A 79 9.19 -4.95 5.68
N LYS A 80 9.74 -4.40 6.75
CA LYS A 80 10.44 -5.20 7.77
C LYS A 80 9.50 -5.44 8.95
N LEU A 81 9.27 -6.71 9.24
CA LEU A 81 8.40 -7.16 10.32
C LEU A 81 9.21 -7.51 11.57
N SER A 82 8.56 -7.50 12.74
CA SER A 82 9.16 -7.95 13.98
C SER A 82 9.25 -9.48 14.00
N PHE A 83 10.46 -10.04 13.94
CA PHE A 83 10.68 -11.49 13.89
C PHE A 83 10.07 -12.20 15.13
N TRP A 84 10.28 -11.67 16.31
CA TRP A 84 9.77 -12.27 17.54
C TRP A 84 8.25 -12.24 17.67
N LYS A 85 7.60 -11.21 17.11
CA LYS A 85 6.14 -11.12 17.04
C LYS A 85 5.58 -12.11 16.04
N LEU A 86 6.23 -12.25 14.88
CA LEU A 86 5.86 -13.26 13.86
C LEU A 86 5.88 -14.68 14.43
N LEU A 87 6.86 -15.03 15.26
CA LEU A 87 6.92 -16.33 15.91
C LEU A 87 5.74 -16.57 16.86
N LYS A 88 5.15 -15.50 17.39
CA LYS A 88 3.93 -15.55 18.25
C LYS A 88 2.64 -15.48 17.43
N GLY A 89 2.72 -15.40 16.08
CA GLY A 89 1.57 -15.22 15.21
C GLY A 89 1.04 -13.78 15.12
N GLU A 90 1.80 -12.81 15.64
CA GLU A 90 1.47 -11.38 15.61
C GLU A 90 2.20 -10.69 14.45
N VAL A 91 1.52 -9.82 13.70
CA VAL A 91 2.12 -9.02 12.64
C VAL A 91 2.37 -7.60 13.16
N GLU A 92 3.64 -7.28 13.38
CA GLU A 92 4.09 -5.94 13.76
C GLU A 92 5.06 -5.40 12.72
N VAL A 93 4.71 -4.27 12.10
CA VAL A 93 5.55 -3.58 11.11
C VAL A 93 6.55 -2.70 11.85
N ARG A 94 7.85 -2.91 11.59
CA ARG A 94 8.94 -2.11 12.20
C ARG A 94 9.42 -1.01 11.30
N ASN A 95 9.50 -1.29 10.01
CA ASN A 95 10.05 -0.35 9.05
C ASN A 95 9.36 -0.56 7.70
N VAL A 96 9.07 0.54 7.01
CA VAL A 96 8.56 0.55 5.64
C VAL A 96 9.44 1.45 4.79
N HIS A 97 9.88 0.93 3.66
CA HIS A 97 10.59 1.69 2.66
C HIS A 97 9.87 1.54 1.33
N MET A 98 9.46 2.66 0.73
CA MET A 98 8.74 2.71 -0.53
C MET A 98 9.50 3.59 -1.52
N ASP A 99 9.58 3.15 -2.77
CA ASP A 99 10.21 3.89 -3.84
C ASP A 99 9.29 4.01 -5.05
N GLY A 100 9.31 5.19 -5.68
CA GLY A 100 8.60 5.44 -6.93
C GLY A 100 7.08 5.40 -6.81
N LEU A 101 6.52 6.06 -5.79
CA LEU A 101 5.08 6.23 -5.65
C LEU A 101 4.58 7.30 -6.62
N ALA A 102 3.74 6.91 -7.59
CA ALA A 102 3.03 7.85 -8.43
C ALA A 102 1.52 7.71 -8.25
N ILE A 103 0.85 8.83 -8.00
CA ILE A 103 -0.60 8.93 -7.83
C ILE A 103 -1.12 9.88 -8.90
N ASN A 104 -2.06 9.40 -9.73
CA ASN A 104 -2.62 10.15 -10.84
C ASN A 104 -4.12 10.37 -10.62
N PHE A 105 -4.50 11.58 -10.29
CA PHE A 105 -5.89 12.01 -10.23
C PHE A 105 -6.31 12.51 -11.61
N ILE A 106 -7.17 11.74 -12.28
CA ILE A 106 -7.64 12.06 -13.63
C ILE A 106 -9.15 12.23 -13.57
N LYS A 107 -9.63 13.38 -14.04
CA LYS A 107 -11.05 13.68 -14.17
C LYS A 107 -11.34 14.16 -15.59
N TYR A 108 -12.24 13.45 -16.27
CA TYR A 108 -12.83 13.85 -17.52
C TYR A 108 -14.32 14.08 -17.34
N ASP A 109 -14.81 15.28 -17.62
CA ASP A 109 -16.20 15.69 -17.44
C ASP A 109 -16.71 15.42 -16.01
N SER A 110 -17.67 14.52 -15.88
CA SER A 110 -18.27 14.14 -14.60
C SER A 110 -17.61 12.93 -13.93
N LEU A 111 -16.65 12.27 -14.59
CA LEU A 111 -16.11 10.99 -14.18
C LEU A 111 -14.64 11.12 -13.76
N ALA A 112 -14.31 10.68 -12.55
CA ALA A 112 -12.94 10.66 -12.06
C ALA A 112 -12.47 9.24 -11.70
N ASN A 113 -11.16 8.96 -11.88
CA ASN A 113 -10.58 7.66 -11.53
C ASN A 113 -10.49 7.42 -10.02
N TYR A 114 -10.84 8.42 -9.23
CA TYR A 114 -10.79 8.39 -7.77
C TYR A 114 -12.18 8.49 -7.10
N ASP A 115 -13.27 8.49 -7.87
CA ASP A 115 -14.64 8.65 -7.34
C ASP A 115 -14.99 7.59 -6.30
N PHE A 116 -14.52 6.35 -6.48
CA PHE A 116 -14.76 5.24 -5.56
C PHE A 116 -14.24 5.50 -4.13
N LEU A 117 -13.24 6.34 -3.95
CA LEU A 117 -12.72 6.70 -2.63
C LEU A 117 -13.72 7.50 -1.80
N PHE A 118 -14.70 8.11 -2.46
CA PHE A 118 -15.70 8.98 -1.84
C PHE A 118 -17.09 8.34 -1.74
N LEU A 119 -17.38 7.29 -2.54
CA LEU A 119 -18.72 6.67 -2.58
C LEU A 119 -19.17 6.07 -1.24
N LYS A 120 -18.25 5.50 -0.46
CA LYS A 120 -18.58 4.87 0.82
C LYS A 120 -18.95 5.87 1.92
N ARG A 121 -18.56 7.14 1.78
CA ARG A 121 -18.82 8.18 2.77
C ARG A 121 -20.18 8.88 2.59
N GLN A 122 -20.81 8.75 1.42
CA GLN A 122 -22.14 9.32 1.15
C GLN A 122 -23.28 8.54 1.81
N GLN A 123 -23.05 7.28 2.19
CA GLN A 123 -24.06 6.47 2.90
C GLN A 123 -24.16 6.79 4.40
N GLU A 124 -23.17 7.46 4.98
CA GLU A 124 -23.13 7.75 6.43
C GLU A 124 -23.45 9.21 6.79
N THR A 125 -23.59 10.12 5.81
CA THR A 125 -23.90 11.53 6.13
C THR A 125 -24.80 12.12 5.05
N GLU A 126 -26.09 12.12 5.31
CA GLU A 126 -27.03 13.01 4.61
C GLU A 126 -26.62 14.46 4.81
N SER A 127 -26.62 15.20 3.67
CA SER A 127 -26.55 16.65 3.57
C SER A 127 -25.30 17.38 4.09
N LYS A 128 -24.28 17.47 3.21
CA LYS A 128 -23.52 18.73 3.06
C LYS A 128 -23.24 18.98 1.58
N PRO A 129 -23.40 20.25 1.08
CA PRO A 129 -23.16 20.57 -0.32
C PRO A 129 -21.72 20.21 -0.69
N ALA A 130 -21.54 19.76 -1.94
CA ALA A 130 -20.24 19.46 -2.50
C ALA A 130 -19.36 20.71 -2.38
N ILE A 131 -18.53 20.75 -1.35
CA ILE A 131 -17.45 21.72 -1.24
C ILE A 131 -16.55 21.41 -2.44
N GLU A 132 -16.42 22.37 -3.36
CA GLU A 132 -15.40 22.33 -4.40
C GLU A 132 -14.07 22.02 -3.71
N SER A 133 -13.65 20.76 -3.80
CA SER A 133 -12.44 20.34 -3.09
C SER A 133 -11.27 20.97 -3.84
N ASN A 134 -10.73 22.05 -3.29
CA ASN A 134 -9.52 22.70 -3.75
C ASN A 134 -8.41 21.66 -3.87
N TYR A 135 -7.56 21.77 -4.87
CA TYR A 135 -6.41 20.89 -5.13
C TYR A 135 -5.58 20.62 -3.86
N ALA A 136 -5.30 21.68 -3.08
CA ALA A 136 -4.58 21.59 -1.81
C ALA A 136 -5.25 20.59 -0.82
N ASN A 137 -6.57 20.63 -0.71
CA ASN A 137 -7.32 19.72 0.17
C ASN A 137 -7.25 18.25 -0.26
N ARG A 138 -7.07 17.98 -1.57
CA ARG A 138 -6.90 16.61 -2.08
C ARG A 138 -5.51 16.08 -1.80
N ILE A 139 -4.48 16.89 -2.05
CA ILE A 139 -3.09 16.53 -1.71
C ILE A 139 -2.97 16.28 -0.21
N ASP A 140 -3.51 17.18 0.61
CA ASP A 140 -3.47 17.03 2.06
C ASP A 140 -4.14 15.72 2.53
N ARG A 141 -5.29 15.36 1.96
CA ARG A 141 -5.93 14.07 2.25
C ARG A 141 -5.08 12.87 1.85
N VAL A 142 -4.42 12.94 0.69
CA VAL A 142 -3.54 11.85 0.22
C VAL A 142 -2.32 11.75 1.10
N LEU A 143 -1.69 12.85 1.46
CA LEU A 143 -0.56 12.87 2.38
C LEU A 143 -0.96 12.32 3.76
N ASN A 144 -2.14 12.69 4.26
CA ASN A 144 -2.67 12.16 5.52
C ASN A 144 -2.98 10.66 5.45
N LEU A 145 -3.48 10.16 4.31
CA LEU A 145 -3.66 8.72 4.09
C LEU A 145 -2.30 8.01 4.07
N ILE A 146 -1.33 8.52 3.33
CA ILE A 146 0.03 7.97 3.29
C ILE A 146 0.63 7.97 4.70
N TYR A 147 0.50 9.08 5.43
CA TYR A 147 0.96 9.20 6.81
C TYR A 147 0.30 8.17 7.74
N GLY A 148 -1.00 7.95 7.60
CA GLY A 148 -1.73 6.95 8.39
C GLY A 148 -1.30 5.50 8.13
N PHE A 149 -0.68 5.22 6.97
CA PHE A 149 -0.11 3.90 6.65
C PHE A 149 1.38 3.76 6.98
N LEU A 150 2.07 4.87 7.25
CA LEU A 150 3.48 4.81 7.63
C LEU A 150 3.62 4.41 9.09
N PRO A 151 4.47 3.42 9.40
CA PRO A 151 4.84 3.12 10.78
C PRO A 151 5.68 4.27 11.36
N GLU A 152 5.97 4.20 12.66
CA GLU A 152 6.84 5.17 13.36
C GLU A 152 8.18 5.41 12.64
N ASN A 153 8.66 4.40 11.91
CA ASN A 153 9.86 4.47 11.09
C ASN A 153 9.53 4.05 9.65
N GLY A 154 9.46 5.02 8.77
CA GLY A 154 9.16 4.81 7.37
C GLY A 154 9.91 5.80 6.47
N GLN A 155 10.15 5.38 5.24
CA GLN A 155 10.76 6.23 4.22
C GLN A 155 10.04 6.02 2.88
N LEU A 156 9.62 7.11 2.26
CA LEU A 156 9.10 7.14 0.91
C LEU A 156 10.01 8.01 0.05
N ASN A 157 10.48 7.48 -1.06
CA ASN A 157 11.29 8.23 -2.01
C ASN A 157 10.53 8.37 -3.33
N GLN A 158 10.81 9.45 -4.06
CA GLN A 158 10.30 9.69 -5.40
C GLN A 158 8.76 9.65 -5.46
N ILE A 159 8.11 10.49 -4.67
CA ILE A 159 6.66 10.62 -4.67
C ILE A 159 6.27 11.62 -5.75
N LYS A 160 5.40 11.20 -6.67
CA LYS A 160 4.82 12.04 -7.71
C LYS A 160 3.31 12.03 -7.60
N ILE A 161 2.71 13.19 -7.42
CA ILE A 161 1.26 13.36 -7.40
C ILE A 161 0.87 14.23 -8.58
N THR A 162 0.02 13.71 -9.46
CA THR A 162 -0.47 14.45 -10.62
C THR A 162 -1.98 14.61 -10.56
N GLU A 163 -2.46 15.76 -10.97
CA GLU A 163 -3.88 16.00 -11.21
C GLU A 163 -4.06 16.49 -12.66
N ARG A 164 -4.96 15.82 -13.37
CA ARG A 164 -5.43 16.24 -14.68
C ARG A 164 -6.93 16.42 -14.62
N LYS A 165 -7.37 17.65 -14.90
CA LYS A 165 -8.77 17.98 -15.03
C LYS A 165 -8.95 18.70 -16.35
N ASP A 166 -9.59 18.03 -17.32
CA ASP A 166 -9.76 18.51 -18.69
C ASP A 166 -8.39 18.92 -19.32
N SER A 167 -8.19 20.21 -19.60
CA SER A 167 -6.93 20.75 -20.14
C SER A 167 -5.93 21.14 -19.06
N ASN A 168 -6.32 21.17 -17.80
CA ASN A 168 -5.45 21.62 -16.71
C ASN A 168 -4.63 20.44 -16.18
N PHE A 169 -3.34 20.68 -15.97
CA PHE A 169 -2.40 19.71 -15.43
C PHE A 169 -1.58 20.34 -14.31
N VAL A 170 -1.54 19.67 -13.18
CA VAL A 170 -0.70 20.03 -12.03
C VAL A 170 0.08 18.80 -11.60
N ALA A 171 1.35 18.97 -11.29
CA ALA A 171 2.20 17.92 -10.76
C ALA A 171 2.99 18.40 -9.55
N VAL A 172 3.03 17.60 -8.51
CA VAL A 172 3.85 17.81 -7.31
C VAL A 172 4.80 16.63 -7.19
N ASN A 173 6.09 16.95 -7.06
CA ASN A 173 7.13 15.95 -6.82
C ASN A 173 7.71 16.18 -5.42
N ILE A 174 7.74 15.12 -4.62
CA ILE A 174 8.35 15.13 -3.29
C ILE A 174 9.51 14.13 -3.34
N PRO A 175 10.76 14.58 -3.28
CA PRO A 175 11.92 13.71 -3.42
C PRO A 175 11.99 12.65 -2.32
N SER A 176 11.74 13.03 -1.07
CA SER A 176 11.74 12.10 0.05
C SER A 176 10.80 12.54 1.17
N LEU A 177 10.16 11.58 1.79
CA LEU A 177 9.33 11.73 2.97
C LEU A 177 9.77 10.70 4.01
N ILE A 178 10.19 11.14 5.18
CA ILE A 178 10.71 10.28 6.22
C ILE A 178 9.87 10.44 7.49
N THR A 179 9.44 9.32 8.05
CA THR A 179 8.87 9.27 9.41
C THR A 179 9.92 8.68 10.35
N LYS A 180 10.20 9.39 11.41
CA LYS A 180 11.07 8.93 12.49
C LYS A 180 10.44 9.33 13.82
N GLU A 181 10.21 8.33 14.68
CA GLU A 181 9.61 8.53 16.01
C GLU A 181 8.29 9.34 15.95
N GLY A 182 7.48 9.11 14.92
CA GLY A 182 6.22 9.81 14.71
C GLY A 182 6.34 11.24 14.15
N MET A 183 7.56 11.74 13.87
CA MET A 183 7.77 13.01 13.19
C MET A 183 7.94 12.82 11.69
N LEU A 184 7.28 13.67 10.90
CA LEU A 184 7.34 13.66 9.44
C LEU A 184 8.31 14.75 8.97
N THR A 185 9.26 14.37 8.12
CA THR A 185 10.18 15.29 7.46
C THR A 185 10.11 15.09 5.95
N ALA A 186 9.86 16.15 5.20
CA ALA A 186 9.92 16.18 3.73
C ALA A 186 11.20 16.91 3.29
N THR A 187 11.89 16.37 2.31
CA THR A 187 13.06 16.98 1.66
C THR A 187 12.88 16.99 0.15
#